data_5abe61b6e2137bcbcba8ed04df287085
#
_entry.id   5abe61b6e2137bcbcba8ed04df287085
#
_cell.length_a   1.000
_cell.length_b   1.000
_cell.length_c   1.000
_cell.angle_alpha   90.00
_cell.angle_beta   90.00
_cell.angle_gamma   90.00
#
_symmetry.space_group_name_H-M   'P 1'
#
loop_
_entity.id
_entity.type
_entity.pdbx_description
1 polymer ?
#
loop_
_entity_poly.entity_id
_entity_poly.type
_entity_poly.pdbx_seq_one_letter_code
_entity_poly.pdbx_strand_id
1 'polypeptide(L)'
;MARWEPLLEQVMRERAPRLLAYAAMLTGDDTEAHDVLQDALVRSFSRGRRFDHVNQAEAYVRRAIPSVVIDRSRKFRPVPRDPADHPHVAAPASDRDAVMDVRTALRELSPRERACIVLRFYDDLTVSQIADHLGLADGTVKRYLSDASARLAALLGADVDLREENTVPVTAPLAKGRR
;
A
#
# COMPACT_ATOMS: atom_id res chain seq x y z
N MET A 1 -4.22 31.02 -12.57
CA MET A 1 -3.60 29.76 -12.06
C MET A 1 -4.39 29.29 -10.85
N ALA A 2 -4.75 28.02 -10.85
CA ALA A 2 -5.49 27.46 -9.71
C ALA A 2 -4.54 27.37 -8.48
N ARG A 3 -5.05 27.67 -7.29
CA ARG A 3 -4.26 27.74 -6.04
C ARG A 3 -3.55 26.44 -5.64
N TRP A 4 -3.92 25.32 -6.24
CA TRP A 4 -3.36 24.00 -5.96
C TRP A 4 -2.20 23.61 -6.89
N GLU A 5 -2.02 24.31 -8.03
CA GLU A 5 -0.99 24.00 -9.03
C GLU A 5 0.43 23.99 -8.45
N PRO A 6 0.89 25.03 -7.72
CA PRO A 6 2.25 25.04 -7.19
C PRO A 6 2.53 23.89 -6.23
N LEU A 7 1.51 23.49 -5.43
CA LEU A 7 1.65 22.40 -4.49
C LEU A 7 1.67 21.04 -5.19
N LEU A 8 0.86 20.87 -6.24
CA LEU A 8 0.90 19.66 -7.06
C LEU A 8 2.26 19.50 -7.73
N GLU A 9 2.82 20.58 -8.31
CA GLU A 9 4.16 20.57 -8.90
C GLU A 9 5.22 20.19 -7.86
N GLN A 10 5.11 20.71 -6.65
CA GLN A 10 6.01 20.37 -5.55
C GLN A 10 5.89 18.90 -5.17
N VAL A 11 4.68 18.35 -5.02
CA VAL A 11 4.45 16.92 -4.75
C VAL A 11 5.07 16.07 -5.86
N MET A 12 4.85 16.43 -7.13
CA MET A 12 5.41 15.69 -8.26
C MET A 12 6.93 15.71 -8.27
N ARG A 13 7.53 16.86 -8.05
CA ARG A 13 8.99 17.00 -8.06
C ARG A 13 9.67 16.28 -6.88
N GLU A 14 9.11 16.40 -5.67
CA GLU A 14 9.77 15.96 -4.45
C GLU A 14 9.32 14.60 -3.95
N ARG A 15 8.09 14.18 -4.27
CA ARG A 15 7.44 13.00 -3.67
C ARG A 15 7.03 11.92 -4.67
N ALA A 16 6.96 12.23 -5.98
CA ALA A 16 6.52 11.27 -6.99
C ALA A 16 7.27 9.94 -6.97
N PRO A 17 8.61 9.86 -6.84
CA PRO A 17 9.31 8.58 -6.79
C PRO A 17 8.84 7.67 -5.65
N ARG A 18 8.58 8.25 -4.46
CA ARG A 18 8.12 7.50 -3.28
C ARG A 18 6.67 7.06 -3.43
N LEU A 19 5.81 7.93 -3.93
CA LEU A 19 4.40 7.62 -4.21
C LEU A 19 4.27 6.56 -5.31
N LEU A 20 5.13 6.62 -6.33
CA LEU A 20 5.18 5.63 -7.40
C LEU A 20 5.64 4.27 -6.88
N ALA A 21 6.70 4.22 -6.07
CA ALA A 21 7.17 2.99 -5.44
C ALA A 21 6.08 2.35 -4.57
N TYR A 22 5.32 3.17 -3.82
CA TYR A 22 4.18 2.72 -3.03
C TYR A 22 3.04 2.19 -3.91
N ALA A 23 2.70 2.88 -4.99
CA ALA A 23 1.71 2.42 -5.96
C ALA A 23 2.13 1.09 -6.62
N ALA A 24 3.41 0.95 -7.00
CA ALA A 24 3.96 -0.28 -7.58
C ALA A 24 3.90 -1.48 -6.62
N MET A 25 4.08 -1.24 -5.32
CA MET A 25 3.86 -2.27 -4.30
C MET A 25 2.42 -2.79 -4.29
N LEU A 26 1.45 -1.88 -4.47
CA LEU A 26 0.02 -2.19 -4.42
C LEU A 26 -0.53 -2.76 -5.72
N THR A 27 -0.02 -2.32 -6.88
CA THR A 27 -0.44 -2.84 -8.20
C THR A 27 0.28 -4.13 -8.56
N GLY A 28 1.56 -4.24 -8.17
CA GLY A 28 2.47 -5.28 -8.64
C GLY A 28 3.00 -5.04 -10.05
N ASP A 29 2.66 -3.90 -10.68
CA ASP A 29 3.03 -3.55 -12.05
C ASP A 29 3.44 -2.08 -12.11
N ASP A 30 4.61 -1.79 -12.69
CA ASP A 30 5.14 -0.42 -12.72
C ASP A 30 4.35 0.48 -13.68
N THR A 31 3.79 -0.07 -14.76
CA THR A 31 2.95 0.70 -15.70
C THR A 31 1.62 1.07 -15.06
N GLU A 32 0.97 0.10 -14.42
CA GLU A 32 -0.28 0.33 -13.69
C GLU A 32 -0.07 1.31 -12.52
N ALA A 33 1.11 1.28 -11.89
CA ALA A 33 1.44 2.19 -10.79
C ALA A 33 1.41 3.66 -11.21
N HIS A 34 1.88 4.00 -12.41
CA HIS A 34 1.80 5.36 -12.94
C HIS A 34 0.35 5.82 -13.12
N ASP A 35 -0.50 4.97 -13.69
CA ASP A 35 -1.91 5.27 -13.88
C ASP A 35 -2.65 5.44 -12.56
N VAL A 36 -2.36 4.57 -11.59
CA VAL A 36 -2.93 4.64 -10.24
C VAL A 36 -2.50 5.91 -9.53
N LEU A 37 -1.22 6.29 -9.63
CA LEU A 37 -0.73 7.53 -9.05
C LEU A 37 -1.41 8.75 -9.69
N GLN A 38 -1.55 8.76 -11.00
CA GLN A 38 -2.26 9.82 -11.72
C GLN A 38 -3.72 9.94 -11.25
N ASP A 39 -4.45 8.84 -11.17
CA ASP A 39 -5.83 8.81 -10.65
C ASP A 39 -5.92 9.30 -9.20
N ALA A 40 -4.96 8.90 -8.36
CA ALA A 40 -4.91 9.33 -6.96
C ALA A 40 -4.64 10.85 -6.84
N LEU A 41 -3.76 11.41 -7.67
CA LEU A 41 -3.50 12.85 -7.75
C LEU A 41 -4.75 13.60 -8.21
N VAL A 42 -5.39 13.16 -9.29
CA VAL A 42 -6.63 13.76 -9.78
C VAL A 42 -7.71 13.74 -8.68
N ARG A 43 -7.94 12.61 -8.02
CA ARG A 43 -8.92 12.51 -6.91
C ARG A 43 -8.59 13.43 -5.74
N SER A 44 -7.30 13.63 -5.46
CA SER A 44 -6.85 14.44 -4.32
C SER A 44 -6.98 15.93 -4.57
N PHE A 45 -6.74 16.38 -5.79
CA PHE A 45 -6.68 17.81 -6.13
C PHE A 45 -7.93 18.33 -6.86
N SER A 46 -8.70 17.48 -7.56
CA SER A 46 -9.86 17.92 -8.37
C SER A 46 -11.06 18.44 -7.56
N ARG A 47 -11.20 18.09 -6.28
CA ARG A 47 -12.35 18.46 -5.44
C ARG A 47 -12.18 19.80 -4.69
N GLY A 48 -11.29 20.67 -5.16
CA GLY A 48 -11.05 21.97 -4.54
C GLY A 48 -10.48 21.90 -3.11
N ARG A 49 -9.95 20.75 -2.73
CA ARG A 49 -9.32 20.57 -1.42
C ARG A 49 -8.06 21.42 -1.34
N ARG A 50 -7.89 22.07 -0.20
CA ARG A 50 -6.70 22.87 0.09
C ARG A 50 -5.78 22.07 1.00
N PHE A 51 -4.50 22.13 0.71
CA PHE A 51 -3.43 21.62 1.55
C PHE A 51 -2.52 22.77 1.93
N ASP A 52 -2.07 22.77 3.18
CA ASP A 52 -1.22 23.85 3.70
C ASP A 52 0.25 23.66 3.35
N HIS A 53 0.66 22.37 3.18
CA HIS A 53 2.03 22.01 2.87
C HIS A 53 2.13 20.65 2.16
N VAL A 54 3.30 20.41 1.53
CA VAL A 54 3.57 19.23 0.70
C VAL A 54 3.37 17.91 1.43
N ASN A 55 3.73 17.82 2.71
CA ASN A 55 3.58 16.58 3.49
C ASN A 55 2.10 16.20 3.69
N GLN A 56 1.23 17.18 3.90
CA GLN A 56 -0.22 16.94 4.00
C GLN A 56 -0.78 16.45 2.67
N ALA A 57 -0.37 17.06 1.57
CA ALA A 57 -0.77 16.64 0.23
C ALA A 57 -0.27 15.23 -0.10
N GLU A 58 1.01 14.92 0.19
CA GLU A 58 1.58 13.58 0.04
C GLU A 58 0.79 12.53 0.83
N ALA A 59 0.55 12.77 2.12
CA ALA A 59 -0.20 11.84 2.98
C ALA A 59 -1.61 11.58 2.44
N TYR A 60 -2.24 12.62 1.89
CA TYR A 60 -3.58 12.49 1.32
C TYR A 60 -3.57 11.69 0.01
N VAL A 61 -2.62 11.96 -0.88
CA VAL A 61 -2.44 11.19 -2.14
C VAL A 61 -2.12 9.73 -1.81
N ARG A 62 -1.18 9.48 -0.89
CA ARG A 62 -0.81 8.14 -0.45
C ARG A 62 -2.02 7.37 0.09
N ARG A 63 -2.86 8.03 0.89
CA ARG A 63 -4.11 7.43 1.38
C ARG A 63 -5.11 7.11 0.26
N ALA A 64 -5.11 7.83 -0.85
CA ALA A 64 -6.01 7.58 -1.97
C ALA A 64 -5.59 6.37 -2.81
N ILE A 65 -4.29 6.05 -2.90
CA ILE A 65 -3.73 5.02 -3.77
C ILE A 65 -4.37 3.63 -3.57
N PRO A 66 -4.47 3.05 -2.34
CA PRO A 66 -5.06 1.73 -2.14
C PRO A 66 -6.52 1.65 -2.62
N SER A 67 -7.31 2.70 -2.36
CA SER A 67 -8.70 2.79 -2.81
C SER A 67 -8.80 2.82 -4.34
N VAL A 68 -7.90 3.56 -5.00
CA VAL A 68 -7.82 3.59 -6.47
C VAL A 68 -7.51 2.21 -7.05
N VAL A 69 -6.53 1.50 -6.47
CA VAL A 69 -6.16 0.13 -6.88
C VAL A 69 -7.37 -0.81 -6.79
N ILE A 70 -8.09 -0.78 -5.66
CA ILE A 70 -9.27 -1.63 -5.47
C ILE A 70 -10.40 -1.26 -6.43
N ASP A 71 -10.65 0.03 -6.68
CA ASP A 71 -11.67 0.48 -7.61
C ASP A 71 -11.35 0.05 -9.06
N ARG A 72 -10.08 0.16 -9.47
CA ARG A 72 -9.62 -0.30 -10.79
C ARG A 72 -9.77 -1.81 -10.93
N SER A 73 -9.37 -2.59 -9.92
CA SER A 73 -9.50 -4.04 -9.94
C SER A 73 -10.95 -4.54 -10.02
N ARG A 74 -11.93 -3.72 -9.59
CA ARG A 74 -13.36 -4.03 -9.75
C ARG A 74 -13.85 -3.75 -11.18
N LYS A 75 -13.32 -2.70 -11.83
CA LYS A 75 -13.73 -2.29 -13.18
C LYS A 75 -13.12 -3.17 -14.26
N PHE A 76 -11.85 -3.48 -14.11
CA PHE A 76 -11.13 -4.39 -14.97
C PHE A 76 -11.20 -5.77 -14.33
N ARG A 77 -12.21 -6.57 -14.72
CA ARG A 77 -12.23 -8.01 -14.38
C ARG A 77 -10.95 -8.58 -14.95
N PRO A 78 -10.01 -9.11 -14.13
CA PRO A 78 -8.78 -9.65 -14.69
C PRO A 78 -9.16 -10.77 -15.66
N VAL A 79 -8.73 -10.66 -16.91
CA VAL A 79 -8.57 -11.84 -17.75
C VAL A 79 -7.56 -12.71 -16.97
N PRO A 80 -7.85 -14.01 -16.70
CA PRO A 80 -6.90 -14.88 -16.05
C PRO A 80 -5.58 -14.80 -16.81
N ARG A 81 -4.55 -14.19 -16.22
CA ARG A 81 -3.20 -14.27 -16.74
C ARG A 81 -2.71 -15.66 -16.44
N ASP A 82 -2.25 -16.34 -17.48
CA ASP A 82 -1.64 -17.66 -17.37
C ASP A 82 -0.41 -17.54 -16.45
N PRO A 83 -0.24 -18.40 -15.43
CA PRO A 83 0.91 -18.36 -14.52
C PRO A 83 2.27 -18.50 -15.22
N ALA A 84 2.28 -18.90 -16.50
CA ALA A 84 3.48 -19.15 -17.31
C ALA A 84 4.20 -17.88 -17.79
N ASP A 85 3.63 -16.68 -17.65
CA ASP A 85 4.20 -15.43 -18.22
C ASP A 85 5.17 -14.68 -17.30
N HIS A 86 5.60 -15.27 -16.20
CA HIS A 86 6.62 -14.69 -15.34
C HIS A 86 7.93 -15.49 -15.43
N PRO A 87 8.99 -14.96 -16.05
CA PRO A 87 10.28 -15.60 -15.98
C PRO A 87 10.80 -15.57 -14.55
N HIS A 88 10.82 -16.74 -13.89
CA HIS A 88 11.60 -16.96 -12.69
C HIS A 88 13.08 -16.85 -13.03
N VAL A 89 13.68 -15.71 -12.81
CA VAL A 89 15.13 -15.59 -12.76
C VAL A 89 15.54 -15.73 -11.30
N ALA A 90 15.98 -16.92 -10.95
CA ALA A 90 16.67 -17.16 -9.69
C ALA A 90 18.07 -16.56 -9.79
N ALA A 91 18.35 -15.51 -9.02
CA ALA A 91 19.67 -14.92 -8.85
C ALA A 91 20.03 -14.90 -7.36
N PRO A 92 21.34 -15.01 -7.00
CA PRO A 92 21.76 -15.21 -5.60
C PRO A 92 21.57 -13.97 -4.72
N ALA A 93 21.29 -14.25 -3.45
CA ALA A 93 20.77 -13.33 -2.44
C ALA A 93 21.71 -12.15 -2.11
N SER A 94 21.28 -10.96 -2.48
CA SER A 94 21.69 -9.67 -1.90
C SER A 94 20.45 -9.02 -1.27
N ASP A 95 20.62 -7.97 -0.46
CA ASP A 95 19.48 -7.21 0.11
C ASP A 95 18.50 -6.72 -0.99
N ARG A 96 19.01 -6.49 -2.20
CA ARG A 96 18.18 -6.19 -3.39
C ARG A 96 17.33 -7.38 -3.82
N ASP A 97 17.86 -8.59 -3.73
CA ASP A 97 17.16 -9.80 -4.12
C ASP A 97 16.03 -10.11 -3.15
N ALA A 98 16.24 -9.91 -1.83
CA ALA A 98 15.19 -10.07 -0.83
C ALA A 98 14.03 -9.08 -1.05
N VAL A 99 14.30 -7.83 -1.43
CA VAL A 99 13.26 -6.84 -1.79
C VAL A 99 12.53 -7.23 -3.07
N MET A 100 13.26 -7.77 -4.06
CA MET A 100 12.65 -8.28 -5.30
C MET A 100 11.79 -9.50 -5.03
N ASP A 101 12.21 -10.40 -4.14
CA ASP A 101 11.44 -11.59 -3.74
C ASP A 101 10.12 -11.20 -3.07
N VAL A 102 10.14 -10.24 -2.14
CA VAL A 102 8.92 -9.73 -1.50
C VAL A 102 7.98 -9.08 -2.52
N ARG A 103 8.48 -8.26 -3.44
CA ARG A 103 7.65 -7.65 -4.48
C ARG A 103 7.03 -8.71 -5.41
N THR A 104 7.79 -9.73 -5.75
CA THR A 104 7.32 -10.85 -6.56
C THR A 104 6.25 -11.64 -5.82
N ALA A 105 6.48 -11.98 -4.55
CA ALA A 105 5.49 -12.66 -3.71
C ALA A 105 4.19 -11.85 -3.55
N LEU A 106 4.29 -10.53 -3.40
CA LEU A 106 3.12 -9.65 -3.34
C LEU A 106 2.29 -9.69 -4.64
N ARG A 107 2.91 -9.92 -5.81
CA ARG A 107 2.18 -10.03 -7.09
C ARG A 107 1.25 -11.25 -7.15
N GLU A 108 1.59 -12.31 -6.42
CA GLU A 108 0.78 -13.53 -6.33
C GLU A 108 -0.48 -13.36 -5.48
N LEU A 109 -0.59 -12.27 -4.72
CA LEU A 109 -1.77 -11.93 -3.94
C LEU A 109 -2.83 -11.25 -4.81
N SER A 110 -4.11 -11.49 -4.50
CA SER A 110 -5.18 -10.67 -5.08
C SER A 110 -5.01 -9.19 -4.69
N PRO A 111 -5.53 -8.24 -5.48
CA PRO A 111 -5.41 -6.81 -5.15
C PRO A 111 -5.88 -6.43 -3.76
N ARG A 112 -6.92 -7.10 -3.23
CA ARG A 112 -7.45 -6.84 -1.87
C ARG A 112 -6.56 -7.42 -0.78
N GLU A 113 -6.06 -8.64 -0.94
CA GLU A 113 -5.10 -9.26 -0.04
C GLU A 113 -3.83 -8.41 0.04
N ARG A 114 -3.29 -8.03 -1.12
CA ARG A 114 -2.10 -7.19 -1.24
C ARG A 114 -2.29 -5.83 -0.57
N ALA A 115 -3.43 -5.16 -0.79
CA ALA A 115 -3.73 -3.91 -0.12
C ALA A 115 -3.80 -4.07 1.41
N CYS A 116 -4.44 -5.14 1.92
CA CYS A 116 -4.48 -5.40 3.37
C CYS A 116 -3.07 -5.61 3.95
N ILE A 117 -2.21 -6.38 3.28
CA ILE A 117 -0.82 -6.63 3.70
C ILE A 117 -0.02 -5.31 3.71
N VAL A 118 -0.07 -4.54 2.63
CA VAL A 118 0.69 -3.27 2.55
C VAL A 118 0.20 -2.28 3.60
N LEU A 119 -1.11 -2.12 3.77
CA LEU A 119 -1.66 -1.23 4.79
C LEU A 119 -1.32 -1.69 6.21
N ARG A 120 -1.27 -2.99 6.48
CA ARG A 120 -0.94 -3.54 7.79
C ARG A 120 0.54 -3.37 8.14
N PHE A 121 1.44 -3.78 7.24
CA PHE A 121 2.87 -3.93 7.56
C PHE A 121 3.74 -2.77 7.08
N TYR A 122 3.32 -2.03 6.07
CA TYR A 122 4.06 -0.89 5.56
C TYR A 122 3.52 0.46 6.09
N ASP A 123 2.19 0.57 6.27
CA ASP A 123 1.53 1.76 6.83
C ASP A 123 1.18 1.62 8.32
N ASP A 124 1.45 0.45 8.92
CA ASP A 124 1.22 0.13 10.35
C ASP A 124 -0.24 0.41 10.81
N LEU A 125 -1.21 0.12 9.93
CA LEU A 125 -2.62 0.33 10.26
C LEU A 125 -3.20 -0.86 11.03
N THR A 126 -4.11 -0.58 11.96
CA THR A 126 -4.90 -1.61 12.62
C THR A 126 -5.94 -2.21 11.67
N VAL A 127 -6.49 -3.38 12.02
CA VAL A 127 -7.56 -4.03 11.25
C VAL A 127 -8.74 -3.09 11.03
N SER A 128 -9.18 -2.38 12.06
CA SER A 128 -10.31 -1.44 11.97
C SER A 128 -9.98 -0.26 11.04
N GLN A 129 -8.76 0.29 11.12
CA GLN A 129 -8.34 1.36 10.22
C GLN A 129 -8.26 0.91 8.76
N ILE A 130 -7.81 -0.32 8.51
CA ILE A 130 -7.80 -0.92 7.17
C ILE A 130 -9.23 -1.11 6.66
N ALA A 131 -10.13 -1.62 7.53
CA ALA A 131 -11.54 -1.81 7.21
C ALA A 131 -12.21 -0.49 6.80
N ASP A 132 -12.03 0.56 7.60
CA ASP A 132 -12.52 1.92 7.30
C ASP A 132 -11.92 2.46 5.99
N HIS A 133 -10.62 2.24 5.79
CA HIS A 133 -9.89 2.74 4.62
C HIS A 133 -10.41 2.12 3.32
N LEU A 134 -10.63 0.79 3.32
CA LEU A 134 -11.02 0.03 2.13
C LEU A 134 -12.54 -0.15 1.99
N GLY A 135 -13.33 0.32 2.95
CA GLY A 135 -14.79 0.11 3.00
C GLY A 135 -15.15 -1.37 3.15
N LEU A 136 -14.46 -2.08 4.02
CA LEU A 136 -14.64 -3.50 4.31
C LEU A 136 -15.09 -3.71 5.76
N ALA A 137 -15.62 -4.90 6.07
CA ALA A 137 -15.82 -5.31 7.45
C ALA A 137 -14.50 -5.84 8.07
N ASP A 138 -14.29 -5.64 9.37
CA ASP A 138 -13.11 -6.12 10.11
C ASP A 138 -12.86 -7.62 9.91
N GLY A 139 -13.90 -8.44 9.94
CA GLY A 139 -13.81 -9.89 9.69
C GLY A 139 -13.29 -10.22 8.28
N THR A 140 -13.62 -9.38 7.29
CA THR A 140 -13.12 -9.53 5.92
C THR A 140 -11.63 -9.19 5.84
N VAL A 141 -11.21 -8.12 6.51
CA VAL A 141 -9.79 -7.72 6.59
C VAL A 141 -8.98 -8.81 7.28
N LYS A 142 -9.45 -9.33 8.43
CA LYS A 142 -8.79 -10.44 9.14
C LYS A 142 -8.61 -11.67 8.26
N ARG A 143 -9.63 -12.03 7.49
CA ARG A 143 -9.52 -13.14 6.53
C ARG A 143 -8.49 -12.88 5.45
N TYR A 144 -8.50 -11.70 4.81
CA TYR A 144 -7.52 -11.35 3.79
C TYR A 144 -6.09 -11.35 4.34
N LEU A 145 -5.88 -10.82 5.54
CA LEU A 145 -4.57 -10.85 6.20
C LEU A 145 -4.11 -12.28 6.47
N SER A 146 -4.98 -13.14 7.00
CA SER A 146 -4.66 -14.55 7.26
C SER A 146 -4.31 -15.31 5.98
N ASP A 147 -5.16 -15.21 4.95
CA ASP A 147 -4.98 -15.92 3.69
C ASP A 147 -3.71 -15.45 2.96
N ALA A 148 -3.49 -14.13 2.92
CA ALA A 148 -2.32 -13.53 2.31
C ALA A 148 -1.02 -13.88 3.05
N SER A 149 -1.04 -13.86 4.39
CA SER A 149 0.12 -14.23 5.21
C SER A 149 0.53 -15.67 5.00
N ALA A 150 -0.42 -16.60 4.98
CA ALA A 150 -0.14 -18.01 4.71
C ALA A 150 0.47 -18.21 3.31
N ARG A 151 -0.03 -17.48 2.31
CA ARG A 151 0.48 -17.53 0.94
C ARG A 151 1.90 -16.96 0.83
N LEU A 152 2.15 -15.80 1.47
CA LEU A 152 3.49 -15.19 1.50
C LEU A 152 4.50 -16.07 2.23
N ALA A 153 4.14 -16.68 3.35
CA ALA A 153 5.00 -17.62 4.06
C ALA A 153 5.40 -18.79 3.17
N ALA A 154 4.47 -19.36 2.41
CA ALA A 154 4.74 -20.44 1.48
C ALA A 154 5.65 -20.02 0.32
N LEU A 155 5.51 -18.79 -0.20
CA LEU A 155 6.31 -18.28 -1.33
C LEU A 155 7.72 -17.88 -0.91
N LEU A 156 7.86 -17.30 0.28
CA LEU A 156 9.15 -16.78 0.78
C LEU A 156 9.96 -17.83 1.56
N GLY A 157 9.39 -19.03 1.78
CA GLY A 157 10.04 -20.07 2.55
C GLY A 157 10.33 -19.70 4.00
N ALA A 158 9.65 -18.66 4.49
CA ALA A 158 9.83 -18.15 5.84
C ALA A 158 8.68 -18.63 6.72
N ASP A 159 9.02 -19.11 7.91
CA ASP A 159 8.06 -19.33 8.99
C ASP A 159 7.67 -17.95 9.56
N VAL A 160 6.99 -17.15 8.72
CA VAL A 160 6.53 -15.82 9.12
C VAL A 160 5.23 -16.01 9.88
N ASP A 161 5.34 -16.17 11.20
CA ASP A 161 4.17 -16.15 12.08
C ASP A 161 3.62 -14.72 12.16
N LEU A 162 2.71 -14.41 11.24
CA LEU A 162 2.00 -13.13 11.19
C LEU A 162 0.74 -13.14 12.08
N ARG A 163 0.63 -14.13 12.99
CA ARG A 163 -0.41 -14.12 14.01
C ARG A 163 -0.17 -13.00 14.98
N GLU A 164 -1.24 -12.31 15.31
CA GLU A 164 -1.32 -11.18 16.23
C GLU A 164 -0.64 -11.47 17.59
N GLU A 165 0.65 -11.22 17.68
CA GLU A 165 1.33 -11.01 18.95
C GLU A 165 2.33 -9.88 18.77
N ASN A 166 1.82 -8.65 18.72
CA ASN A 166 2.50 -7.51 19.31
C ASN A 166 1.62 -6.27 19.37
N THR A 167 0.58 -6.34 20.19
CA THR A 167 0.10 -5.13 20.83
C THR A 167 1.08 -4.84 21.96
N VAL A 168 2.22 -4.24 21.64
CA VAL A 168 3.02 -3.58 22.67
C VAL A 168 2.21 -2.34 23.07
N PRO A 169 1.65 -2.29 24.29
CA PRO A 169 1.01 -1.07 24.74
C PRO A 169 2.10 -0.02 24.93
N VAL A 170 2.14 0.98 24.06
CA VAL A 170 2.92 2.19 24.31
C VAL A 170 2.22 2.99 25.41
N THR A 171 2.37 2.52 26.64
CA THR A 171 2.10 3.31 27.82
C THR A 171 3.41 3.95 28.27
N ALA A 172 3.76 5.07 27.67
CA ALA A 172 4.63 6.04 28.32
C ALA A 172 3.74 6.99 29.12
N PRO A 173 3.75 6.97 30.46
CA PRO A 173 3.06 8.00 31.23
C PRO A 173 3.84 9.31 31.10
N LEU A 174 3.17 10.32 30.50
CA LEU A 174 3.63 11.69 30.58
C LEU A 174 3.70 12.08 32.07
N ALA A 175 4.91 12.19 32.58
CA ALA A 175 5.17 12.70 33.90
C ALA A 175 4.60 14.12 34.03
N LYS A 176 3.56 14.27 34.84
CA LYS A 176 3.11 15.56 35.32
C LYS A 176 4.22 16.20 36.14
N GLY A 177 4.95 17.13 35.54
CA GLY A 177 5.83 18.05 36.27
C GLY A 177 4.95 18.98 37.12
N ARG A 178 5.04 18.81 38.43
CA ARG A 178 4.57 19.78 39.42
C ARG A 178 5.54 20.97 39.47
N ARG A 179 5.00 22.11 39.52
CA ARG A 179 5.28 23.42 40.07
C ARG A 179 5.31 24.53 39.02
#